data_92f8578ad3c2fed55d52d7f36f098cfb
#
_entry.id   92f8578ad3c2fed55d52d7f36f098cfb
#
_cell.length_a   1.000
_cell.length_b   1.000
_cell.length_c   1.000
_cell.angle_alpha   90.00
_cell.angle_beta   90.00
_cell.angle_gamma   90.00
#
_symmetry.space_group_name_H-M   'P 1'
#
loop_
_entity.id
_entity.type
_entity.pdbx_description
1 polymer ?
#
loop_
_entity_poly.entity_id
_entity_poly.type
_entity_poly.pdbx_seq_one_letter_code
_entity_poly.pdbx_strand_id
1 'polypeptide(L)'
;MNTESIAVLLSEATLSLYPILIKNIHTDLATQLFFRLGTYSALSAGLADKKDIISTWGSLPSALSSFTYGFMNLIHIGSSYIGFAELPAGTAMALFYTYPFFNIIAGVLLLGEDFKMATLPFFALALVGVYLLSKEEEKKDKNEKKEGFLDKSWTRGLIAIFIAALTETLIFIVAKTAPSASNAFYPMLQLYVGAFLLWLGVLGAKGQMPDWSAAGPLVLFNTFIGFVGYAMRFYAIPLLPTAVFSILSFIGVVTAYGWGNLFVGEVPSLEACLGALLITGSIAGVQYIS
;
A
#
# COMPACT_ATOMS: atom_id res chain seq x y z
N MET A 1 22.83 6.32 3.26
CA MET A 1 21.40 5.98 3.41
C MET A 1 21.18 5.57 4.85
N ASN A 2 20.21 6.17 5.53
CA ASN A 2 19.88 5.85 6.92
C ASN A 2 18.95 4.62 7.01
N THR A 3 18.76 4.10 8.23
CA THR A 3 17.97 2.88 8.49
C THR A 3 16.51 3.06 8.04
N GLU A 4 15.94 4.23 8.23
CA GLU A 4 14.56 4.56 7.90
C GLU A 4 14.32 4.52 6.39
N SER A 5 15.26 5.04 5.61
CA SER A 5 15.20 4.96 4.15
C SER A 5 15.31 3.53 3.64
N ILE A 6 16.18 2.72 4.24
CA ILE A 6 16.29 1.29 3.92
C ILE A 6 14.97 0.58 4.24
N ALA A 7 14.36 0.89 5.39
CA ALA A 7 13.08 0.32 5.78
C ALA A 7 11.97 0.63 4.75
N VAL A 8 11.90 1.86 4.21
CA VAL A 8 10.95 2.19 3.13
C VAL A 8 11.21 1.36 1.89
N LEU A 9 12.46 1.30 1.42
CA LEU A 9 12.80 0.56 0.20
C LEU A 9 12.45 -0.94 0.32
N LEU A 10 12.78 -1.57 1.45
CA LEU A 10 12.46 -2.96 1.72
C LEU A 10 10.94 -3.18 1.87
N SER A 11 10.25 -2.27 2.55
CA SER A 11 8.81 -2.29 2.67
C SER A 11 8.12 -2.26 1.31
N GLU A 12 8.45 -1.28 0.47
CA GLU A 12 7.83 -1.14 -0.84
C GLU A 12 8.17 -2.31 -1.76
N ALA A 13 9.40 -2.83 -1.69
CA ALA A 13 9.79 -4.01 -2.44
C ALA A 13 8.97 -5.26 -2.03
N THR A 14 8.69 -5.45 -0.73
CA THR A 14 7.87 -6.56 -0.27
C THR A 14 6.38 -6.35 -0.58
N LEU A 15 5.86 -5.16 -0.35
CA LEU A 15 4.44 -4.83 -0.57
C LEU A 15 4.06 -4.86 -2.05
N SER A 16 4.99 -4.60 -2.95
CA SER A 16 4.79 -4.72 -4.40
C SER A 16 4.51 -6.15 -4.89
N LEU A 17 4.62 -7.18 -4.03
CA LEU A 17 4.17 -8.54 -4.30
C LEU A 17 2.65 -8.73 -4.19
N TYR A 18 1.91 -7.80 -3.57
CA TYR A 18 0.46 -7.95 -3.38
C TYR A 18 -0.36 -8.15 -4.67
N PRO A 19 -0.13 -7.42 -5.77
CA PRO A 19 -0.85 -7.67 -7.01
C PRO A 19 -0.66 -9.10 -7.54
N ILE A 20 0.54 -9.66 -7.38
CA ILE A 20 0.83 -11.05 -7.78
C ILE A 20 0.04 -12.03 -6.91
N LEU A 21 0.03 -11.81 -5.58
CA LEU A 21 -0.75 -12.63 -4.67
C LEU A 21 -2.24 -12.60 -5.01
N ILE A 22 -2.82 -11.41 -5.16
CA ILE A 22 -4.25 -11.22 -5.41
C ILE A 22 -4.69 -11.97 -6.68
N LYS A 23 -3.86 -11.97 -7.72
CA LYS A 23 -4.16 -12.65 -8.99
C LYS A 23 -3.93 -14.16 -8.95
N ASN A 24 -3.00 -14.64 -8.11
CA ASN A 24 -2.61 -16.06 -8.11
C ASN A 24 -3.31 -16.91 -7.03
N ILE A 25 -3.83 -16.31 -5.96
CA ILE A 25 -4.65 -17.05 -5.00
C ILE A 25 -6.11 -16.99 -5.43
N HIS A 26 -6.59 -18.10 -5.99
CA HIS A 26 -7.96 -18.23 -6.49
C HIS A 26 -8.94 -18.41 -5.33
N THR A 27 -9.30 -17.30 -4.69
CA THR A 27 -10.33 -17.25 -3.66
C THR A 27 -11.09 -15.91 -3.74
N ASP A 28 -12.25 -15.84 -3.11
CA ASP A 28 -13.06 -14.61 -3.13
C ASP A 28 -12.44 -13.49 -2.31
N LEU A 29 -12.85 -12.26 -2.63
CA LEU A 29 -12.39 -11.05 -1.93
C LEU A 29 -12.67 -11.11 -0.42
N ALA A 30 -13.80 -11.70 -0.04
CA ALA A 30 -14.20 -11.77 1.37
C ALA A 30 -13.23 -12.62 2.18
N THR A 31 -12.80 -13.74 1.63
CA THR A 31 -11.79 -14.63 2.20
C THR A 31 -10.42 -13.94 2.28
N GLN A 32 -9.98 -13.27 1.21
CA GLN A 32 -8.70 -12.55 1.20
C GLN A 32 -8.67 -11.46 2.28
N LEU A 33 -9.74 -10.66 2.39
CA LEU A 33 -9.87 -9.63 3.42
C LEU A 33 -9.87 -10.23 4.83
N PHE A 34 -10.60 -11.34 5.05
CA PHE A 34 -10.65 -12.00 6.35
C PHE A 34 -9.27 -12.41 6.84
N PHE A 35 -8.50 -13.12 6.02
CA PHE A 35 -7.17 -13.58 6.43
C PHE A 35 -6.16 -12.44 6.54
N ARG A 36 -6.22 -11.42 5.67
CA ARG A 36 -5.36 -10.25 5.81
C ARG A 36 -5.62 -9.48 7.08
N LEU A 37 -6.88 -9.07 7.29
CA LEU A 37 -7.27 -8.30 8.46
C LEU A 37 -7.06 -9.08 9.76
N GLY A 38 -7.43 -10.37 9.78
CA GLY A 38 -7.26 -11.23 10.95
C GLY A 38 -5.78 -11.44 11.31
N THR A 39 -4.93 -11.74 10.33
CA THR A 39 -3.48 -11.92 10.56
C THR A 39 -2.85 -10.65 11.09
N TYR A 40 -3.14 -9.50 10.47
CA TYR A 40 -2.55 -8.23 10.91
C TYR A 40 -3.07 -7.80 12.29
N SER A 41 -4.35 -8.03 12.58
CA SER A 41 -4.92 -7.75 13.90
C SER A 41 -4.27 -8.60 14.98
N ALA A 42 -4.14 -9.91 14.74
CA ALA A 42 -3.53 -10.82 15.70
C ALA A 42 -2.05 -10.47 15.97
N LEU A 43 -1.28 -10.22 14.91
CA LEU A 43 0.13 -9.90 15.04
C LEU A 43 0.35 -8.51 15.66
N SER A 44 -0.41 -7.49 15.26
CA SER A 44 -0.27 -6.16 15.84
C SER A 44 -0.70 -6.14 17.32
N ALA A 45 -1.75 -6.86 17.71
CA ALA A 45 -2.15 -6.99 19.11
C ALA A 45 -1.14 -7.78 19.93
N GLY A 46 -0.50 -8.81 19.35
CA GLY A 46 0.52 -9.61 20.03
C GLY A 46 1.86 -8.90 20.22
N LEU A 47 2.19 -7.95 19.33
CA LEU A 47 3.47 -7.24 19.31
C LEU A 47 3.41 -5.80 19.84
N ALA A 48 2.20 -5.24 19.97
CA ALA A 48 2.01 -3.91 20.56
C ALA A 48 2.29 -3.91 22.06
N ASP A 49 2.77 -2.78 22.56
CA ASP A 49 2.94 -2.59 23.99
C ASP A 49 1.58 -2.57 24.71
N LYS A 50 1.54 -3.09 25.94
CA LYS A 50 0.32 -3.08 26.76
C LYS A 50 -0.29 -1.68 26.91
N LYS A 51 0.55 -0.63 27.02
CA LYS A 51 0.12 0.76 27.06
C LYS A 51 -0.61 1.19 25.79
N ASP A 52 -0.13 0.71 24.61
CA ASP A 52 -0.71 1.04 23.32
C ASP A 52 -2.09 0.36 23.14
N ILE A 53 -2.23 -0.88 23.61
CA ILE A 53 -3.51 -1.58 23.62
C ILE A 53 -4.51 -0.83 24.52
N ILE A 54 -4.09 -0.43 25.72
CA ILE A 54 -4.95 0.31 26.65
C ILE A 54 -5.32 1.69 26.10
N SER A 55 -4.35 2.42 25.49
CA SER A 55 -4.64 3.74 24.90
C SER A 55 -5.60 3.66 23.71
N THR A 56 -5.57 2.55 22.97
CA THR A 56 -6.43 2.34 21.80
C THR A 56 -7.83 1.84 22.18
N TRP A 57 -7.95 0.96 23.18
CA TRP A 57 -9.18 0.25 23.48
C TRP A 57 -9.71 0.47 24.90
N GLY A 58 -8.96 1.16 25.76
CA GLY A 58 -9.29 1.35 27.18
C GLY A 58 -10.37 2.40 27.45
N SER A 59 -10.82 3.16 26.47
CA SER A 59 -11.93 4.11 26.59
C SER A 59 -12.83 4.06 25.37
N LEU A 60 -14.12 4.43 25.55
CA LEU A 60 -15.07 4.48 24.45
C LEU A 60 -14.64 5.44 23.32
N PRO A 61 -14.16 6.67 23.59
CA PRO A 61 -13.68 7.57 22.52
C PRO A 61 -12.51 6.98 21.71
N SER A 62 -11.53 6.35 22.38
CA SER A 62 -10.39 5.72 21.70
C SER A 62 -10.82 4.54 20.83
N ALA A 63 -11.71 3.69 21.37
CA ALA A 63 -12.26 2.57 20.61
C ALA A 63 -13.05 3.04 19.38
N LEU A 64 -13.88 4.08 19.49
CA LEU A 64 -14.59 4.68 18.37
C LEU A 64 -13.63 5.25 17.31
N SER A 65 -12.53 5.88 17.73
CA SER A 65 -11.47 6.33 16.81
C SER A 65 -10.85 5.15 16.07
N SER A 66 -10.53 4.05 16.76
CA SER A 66 -10.01 2.83 16.13
C SER A 66 -11.00 2.19 15.17
N PHE A 67 -12.30 2.20 15.45
CA PHE A 67 -13.31 1.77 14.48
C PHE A 67 -13.38 2.69 13.27
N THR A 68 -13.24 4.02 13.45
CA THR A 68 -13.20 4.98 12.34
C THR A 68 -11.97 4.74 11.44
N TYR A 69 -10.79 4.58 12.04
CA TYR A 69 -9.57 4.24 11.31
C TYR A 69 -9.66 2.85 10.67
N GLY A 70 -10.26 1.89 11.36
CA GLY A 70 -10.53 0.56 10.84
C GLY A 70 -11.47 0.58 9.64
N PHE A 71 -12.53 1.38 9.68
CA PHE A 71 -13.45 1.55 8.55
C PHE A 71 -12.73 2.15 7.32
N MET A 72 -11.94 3.19 7.53
CA MET A 72 -11.10 3.78 6.49
C MET A 72 -10.14 2.75 5.88
N ASN A 73 -9.45 1.97 6.73
CA ASN A 73 -8.54 0.92 6.29
C ASN A 73 -9.25 -0.22 5.56
N LEU A 74 -10.48 -0.57 5.96
CA LEU A 74 -11.30 -1.55 5.26
C LEU A 74 -11.67 -1.07 3.84
N ILE A 75 -12.02 0.21 3.69
CA ILE A 75 -12.24 0.82 2.37
C ILE A 75 -10.95 0.75 1.56
N HIS A 76 -9.80 1.13 2.14
CA HIS A 76 -8.50 1.08 1.47
C HIS A 76 -8.17 -0.31 0.94
N ILE A 77 -8.20 -1.31 1.80
CA ILE A 77 -7.83 -2.68 1.43
C ILE A 77 -8.84 -3.24 0.41
N GLY A 78 -10.15 -3.07 0.65
CA GLY A 78 -11.18 -3.54 -0.27
C GLY A 78 -11.06 -2.92 -1.65
N SER A 79 -10.89 -1.60 -1.73
CA SER A 79 -10.75 -0.90 -2.99
C SER A 79 -9.43 -1.21 -3.71
N SER A 80 -8.31 -1.36 -2.98
CA SER A 80 -7.05 -1.78 -3.59
C SER A 80 -7.14 -3.18 -4.21
N TYR A 81 -7.77 -4.14 -3.54
CA TYR A 81 -7.98 -5.49 -4.06
C TYR A 81 -8.87 -5.50 -5.31
N ILE A 82 -9.96 -4.73 -5.32
CA ILE A 82 -10.82 -4.58 -6.50
C ILE A 82 -10.01 -3.97 -7.65
N GLY A 83 -9.28 -2.90 -7.40
CA GLY A 83 -8.48 -2.24 -8.43
C GLY A 83 -7.42 -3.16 -9.04
N PHE A 84 -6.66 -3.88 -8.19
CA PHE A 84 -5.63 -4.82 -8.67
C PHE A 84 -6.21 -6.08 -9.33
N ALA A 85 -7.43 -6.50 -8.98
CA ALA A 85 -8.08 -7.63 -9.63
C ALA A 85 -8.65 -7.28 -11.00
N GLU A 86 -9.19 -6.07 -11.18
CA GLU A 86 -9.96 -5.68 -12.37
C GLU A 86 -9.15 -4.91 -13.41
N LEU A 87 -8.05 -4.28 -13.00
CA LEU A 87 -7.18 -3.54 -13.91
C LEU A 87 -5.96 -4.37 -14.29
N PRO A 88 -5.36 -4.11 -15.46
CA PRO A 88 -4.01 -4.52 -15.77
C PRO A 88 -3.05 -4.09 -14.66
N ALA A 89 -2.08 -4.95 -14.33
CA ALA A 89 -1.20 -4.72 -13.18
C ALA A 89 -0.48 -3.37 -13.23
N GLY A 90 0.06 -2.98 -14.39
CA GLY A 90 0.75 -1.70 -14.54
C GLY A 90 -0.15 -0.49 -14.46
N THR A 91 -1.34 -0.56 -15.07
CA THR A 91 -2.31 0.51 -14.94
C THR A 91 -2.72 0.69 -13.47
N ALA A 92 -3.01 -0.41 -12.78
CA ALA A 92 -3.35 -0.40 -11.36
C ALA A 92 -2.21 0.18 -10.51
N MET A 93 -0.96 -0.29 -10.74
CA MET A 93 0.22 0.20 -10.04
C MET A 93 0.48 1.67 -10.32
N ALA A 94 0.45 2.12 -11.56
CA ALA A 94 0.66 3.53 -11.92
C ALA A 94 -0.36 4.45 -11.23
N LEU A 95 -1.62 4.06 -11.22
CA LEU A 95 -2.68 4.81 -10.57
C LEU A 95 -2.56 4.76 -9.05
N PHE A 96 -2.27 3.60 -8.47
CA PHE A 96 -2.06 3.48 -7.03
C PHE A 96 -0.89 4.36 -6.57
N TYR A 97 0.23 4.35 -7.28
CA TYR A 97 1.40 5.17 -6.96
C TYR A 97 1.23 6.68 -7.24
N THR A 98 0.00 7.15 -7.41
CA THR A 98 -0.33 8.57 -7.24
C THR A 98 -0.42 8.99 -5.76
N TYR A 99 -0.55 8.04 -4.81
CA TYR A 99 -0.59 8.34 -3.38
C TYR A 99 0.61 9.12 -2.86
N PRO A 100 1.87 8.94 -3.33
CA PRO A 100 2.99 9.76 -2.88
C PRO A 100 2.82 11.25 -3.17
N PHE A 101 2.12 11.58 -4.26
CA PHE A 101 1.74 12.97 -4.57
C PHE A 101 0.76 13.52 -3.55
N PHE A 102 -0.28 12.75 -3.22
CA PHE A 102 -1.23 13.15 -2.19
C PHE A 102 -0.60 13.23 -0.79
N ASN A 103 0.38 12.36 -0.48
CA ASN A 103 1.15 12.44 0.77
C ASN A 103 1.89 13.77 0.88
N ILE A 104 2.56 14.23 -0.18
CA ILE A 104 3.27 15.50 -0.16
C ILE A 104 2.31 16.66 0.07
N ILE A 105 1.17 16.68 -0.63
CA ILE A 105 0.13 17.70 -0.43
C ILE A 105 -0.37 17.66 1.03
N ALA A 106 -0.66 16.48 1.55
CA ALA A 106 -1.11 16.32 2.94
C ALA A 106 -0.03 16.72 3.94
N GLY A 107 1.23 16.40 3.69
CA GLY A 107 2.38 16.81 4.51
C GLY A 107 2.45 18.32 4.68
N VAL A 108 2.34 19.05 3.57
CA VAL A 108 2.37 20.52 3.57
C VAL A 108 1.09 21.12 4.19
N LEU A 109 -0.10 20.69 3.71
CA LEU A 109 -1.35 21.36 4.06
C LEU A 109 -1.92 20.94 5.41
N LEU A 110 -1.76 19.67 5.81
CA LEU A 110 -2.37 19.11 7.01
C LEU A 110 -1.38 18.91 8.16
N LEU A 111 -0.11 18.62 7.84
CA LEU A 111 0.91 18.36 8.85
C LEU A 111 1.86 19.55 9.06
N GLY A 112 1.75 20.59 8.23
CA GLY A 112 2.59 21.80 8.34
C GLY A 112 4.07 21.54 8.04
N GLU A 113 4.40 20.50 7.28
CA GLU A 113 5.79 20.20 6.91
C GLU A 113 6.29 21.19 5.84
N ASP A 114 7.54 21.65 6.00
CA ASP A 114 8.20 22.47 5.00
C ASP A 114 8.54 21.64 3.76
N PHE A 115 8.08 22.09 2.60
CA PHE A 115 8.45 21.49 1.33
C PHE A 115 9.75 22.09 0.81
N LYS A 116 10.82 21.29 0.81
CA LYS A 116 12.10 21.71 0.20
C LYS A 116 11.95 21.70 -1.32
N MET A 117 11.95 22.86 -1.95
CA MET A 117 11.86 23.00 -3.42
C MET A 117 12.93 22.20 -4.17
N ALA A 118 14.08 21.95 -3.55
CA ALA A 118 15.14 21.10 -4.11
C ALA A 118 14.69 19.63 -4.33
N THR A 119 13.60 19.17 -3.69
CA THR A 119 13.04 17.81 -3.90
C THR A 119 12.16 17.71 -5.14
N LEU A 120 11.64 18.85 -5.65
CA LEU A 120 10.69 18.86 -6.76
C LEU A 120 11.23 18.21 -8.07
N PRO A 121 12.48 18.46 -8.50
CA PRO A 121 13.02 17.81 -9.69
C PRO A 121 13.06 16.29 -9.57
N PHE A 122 13.41 15.77 -8.40
CA PHE A 122 13.47 14.33 -8.15
C PHE A 122 12.07 13.71 -8.15
N PHE A 123 11.09 14.41 -7.56
CA PHE A 123 9.70 13.97 -7.60
C PHE A 123 9.17 13.93 -9.04
N ALA A 124 9.39 14.97 -9.83
CA ALA A 124 9.00 15.00 -11.24
C ALA A 124 9.67 13.87 -12.04
N LEU A 125 10.97 13.63 -11.79
CA LEU A 125 11.73 12.55 -12.43
C LEU A 125 11.14 11.16 -12.10
N ALA A 126 10.76 10.93 -10.85
CA ALA A 126 10.10 9.70 -10.43
C ALA A 126 8.74 9.49 -11.13
N LEU A 127 7.93 10.55 -11.25
CA LEU A 127 6.64 10.50 -11.96
C LEU A 127 6.82 10.16 -13.45
N VAL A 128 7.83 10.74 -14.12
CA VAL A 128 8.15 10.38 -15.50
C VAL A 128 8.56 8.90 -15.59
N GLY A 129 9.33 8.42 -14.64
CA GLY A 129 9.71 7.01 -14.54
C GLY A 129 8.51 6.09 -14.39
N VAL A 130 7.57 6.41 -13.50
CA VAL A 130 6.30 5.68 -13.32
C VAL A 130 5.48 5.66 -14.62
N TYR A 131 5.38 6.80 -15.30
CA TYR A 131 4.68 6.89 -16.58
C TYR A 131 5.30 5.98 -17.64
N LEU A 132 6.62 5.95 -17.76
CA LEU A 132 7.29 5.09 -18.73
C LEU A 132 7.07 3.59 -18.44
N LEU A 133 7.12 3.21 -17.17
CA LEU A 133 6.81 1.85 -16.73
C LEU A 133 5.36 1.47 -17.07
N SER A 134 4.38 2.30 -16.71
CA SER A 134 2.96 2.00 -16.94
C SER A 134 2.58 1.86 -18.42
N LYS A 135 3.25 2.61 -19.30
CA LYS A 135 3.01 2.58 -20.75
C LYS A 135 3.37 1.24 -21.40
N GLU A 136 4.32 0.51 -20.84
CA GLU A 136 4.70 -0.81 -21.35
C GLU A 136 3.59 -1.85 -21.15
N GLU A 137 2.98 -1.88 -19.97
CA GLU A 137 1.92 -2.83 -19.69
C GLU A 137 0.66 -2.54 -20.51
N GLU A 138 0.36 -1.27 -20.75
CA GLU A 138 -0.75 -0.89 -21.63
C GLU A 138 -0.57 -1.44 -23.06
N LYS A 139 0.68 -1.54 -23.56
CA LYS A 139 0.97 -2.14 -24.87
C LYS A 139 0.78 -3.66 -24.88
N LYS A 140 1.14 -4.36 -23.79
CA LYS A 140 0.96 -5.81 -23.68
C LYS A 140 -0.53 -6.16 -23.62
N ASP A 141 -1.31 -5.45 -22.82
CA ASP A 141 -2.75 -5.68 -22.67
C ASP A 141 -3.56 -5.41 -23.94
N LYS A 142 -3.19 -4.39 -24.74
CA LYS A 142 -3.85 -4.11 -26.03
C LYS A 142 -3.69 -5.25 -27.04
N ASN A 143 -2.66 -6.07 -26.90
CA ASN A 143 -2.46 -7.25 -27.75
C ASN A 143 -3.28 -8.47 -27.29
N GLU A 144 -3.71 -8.52 -26.03
CA GLU A 144 -4.44 -9.67 -25.46
C GLU A 144 -5.95 -9.48 -25.37
N LYS A 145 -6.46 -8.25 -25.19
CA LYS A 145 -7.90 -7.98 -25.08
C LYS A 145 -8.32 -6.67 -25.75
N LYS A 146 -9.20 -6.77 -26.75
CA LYS A 146 -10.01 -5.64 -27.27
C LYS A 146 -11.20 -5.36 -26.35
N GLU A 147 -11.01 -5.10 -25.08
CA GLU A 147 -12.10 -4.64 -24.20
C GLU A 147 -11.95 -3.13 -24.00
N GLY A 148 -12.96 -2.39 -24.49
CA GLY A 148 -12.93 -0.93 -24.56
C GLY A 148 -13.07 -0.26 -23.19
N PHE A 149 -12.62 0.99 -23.12
CA PHE A 149 -12.71 1.95 -22.00
C PHE A 149 -14.12 2.11 -21.37
N LEU A 150 -15.13 1.40 -21.87
CA LEU A 150 -16.54 1.45 -21.43
C LEU A 150 -16.99 0.17 -20.71
N ASP A 151 -16.10 -0.77 -20.42
CA ASP A 151 -16.47 -1.94 -19.61
C ASP A 151 -16.72 -1.52 -18.16
N LYS A 152 -17.79 -2.04 -17.56
CA LYS A 152 -18.17 -1.76 -16.16
C LYS A 152 -17.06 -2.21 -15.18
N SER A 153 -16.33 -3.28 -15.48
CA SER A 153 -15.23 -3.76 -14.64
C SER A 153 -14.05 -2.79 -14.68
N TRP A 154 -13.67 -2.28 -15.85
CA TRP A 154 -12.62 -1.28 -16.00
C TRP A 154 -12.92 -0.01 -15.22
N THR A 155 -14.13 0.56 -15.39
CA THR A 155 -14.54 1.78 -14.67
C THR A 155 -14.55 1.56 -13.16
N ARG A 156 -15.04 0.40 -12.69
CA ARG A 156 -15.04 0.03 -11.28
C ARG A 156 -13.62 -0.09 -10.74
N GLY A 157 -12.72 -0.72 -11.48
CA GLY A 157 -11.30 -0.84 -11.16
C GLY A 157 -10.61 0.51 -11.03
N LEU A 158 -10.85 1.45 -11.98
CA LEU A 158 -10.29 2.81 -11.93
C LEU A 158 -10.75 3.57 -10.69
N ILE A 159 -12.04 3.55 -10.40
CA ILE A 159 -12.60 4.23 -9.23
C ILE A 159 -12.03 3.60 -7.95
N ALA A 160 -11.98 2.27 -7.88
CA ALA A 160 -11.49 1.54 -6.72
C ALA A 160 -10.01 1.84 -6.45
N ILE A 161 -9.13 1.80 -7.46
CA ILE A 161 -7.71 2.06 -7.26
C ILE A 161 -7.43 3.52 -6.89
N PHE A 162 -8.24 4.47 -7.41
CA PHE A 162 -8.13 5.87 -7.02
C PHE A 162 -8.57 6.10 -5.57
N ILE A 163 -9.65 5.46 -5.11
CA ILE A 163 -10.06 5.45 -3.70
C ILE A 163 -8.94 4.85 -2.84
N ALA A 164 -8.31 3.76 -3.29
CA ALA A 164 -7.19 3.14 -2.59
C ALA A 164 -6.01 4.11 -2.44
N ALA A 165 -5.65 4.87 -3.48
CA ALA A 165 -4.57 5.86 -3.42
C ALA A 165 -4.89 7.00 -2.44
N LEU A 166 -6.12 7.52 -2.43
CA LEU A 166 -6.53 8.56 -1.49
C LEU A 166 -6.55 8.05 -0.04
N THR A 167 -7.09 6.86 0.18
CA THR A 167 -7.15 6.28 1.53
C THR A 167 -5.79 5.84 2.04
N GLU A 168 -4.84 5.50 1.17
CA GLU A 168 -3.44 5.27 1.54
C GLU A 168 -2.81 6.54 2.14
N THR A 169 -3.11 7.72 1.58
CA THR A 169 -2.69 8.99 2.17
C THR A 169 -3.29 9.23 3.56
N LEU A 170 -4.55 8.86 3.77
CA LEU A 170 -5.15 8.96 5.10
C LEU A 170 -4.48 8.01 6.11
N ILE A 171 -4.15 6.79 5.69
CA ILE A 171 -3.37 5.83 6.49
C ILE A 171 -1.98 6.41 6.82
N PHE A 172 -1.33 7.02 5.83
CA PHE A 172 -0.04 7.70 6.03
C PHE A 172 -0.16 8.80 7.10
N ILE A 173 -1.20 9.64 7.07
CA ILE A 173 -1.44 10.69 8.07
C ILE A 173 -1.61 10.07 9.48
N VAL A 174 -2.42 9.01 9.61
CA VAL A 174 -2.60 8.31 10.91
C VAL A 174 -1.26 7.81 11.44
N ALA A 175 -0.44 7.18 10.59
CA ALA A 175 0.88 6.70 10.99
C ALA A 175 1.85 7.82 11.34
N LYS A 176 1.81 8.94 10.58
CA LYS A 176 2.68 10.10 10.74
C LYS A 176 2.37 10.89 12.02
N THR A 177 1.09 10.92 12.42
CA THR A 177 0.62 11.61 13.63
C THR A 177 0.55 10.71 14.85
N ALA A 178 0.94 9.44 14.74
CA ALA A 178 1.00 8.52 15.87
C ALA A 178 1.94 9.07 16.97
N PRO A 179 1.63 8.85 18.27
CA PRO A 179 2.49 9.31 19.34
C PRO A 179 3.93 8.80 19.20
N SER A 180 4.91 9.68 19.32
CA SER A 180 6.34 9.36 19.16
C SER A 180 6.88 8.29 20.13
N ALA A 181 6.18 8.06 21.23
CA ALA A 181 6.51 7.02 22.22
C ALA A 181 5.95 5.63 21.85
N SER A 182 5.15 5.55 20.78
CA SER A 182 4.54 4.30 20.31
C SER A 182 5.50 3.55 19.38
N ASN A 183 5.41 2.21 19.40
CA ASN A 183 6.15 1.40 18.45
C ASN A 183 5.44 1.35 17.08
N ALA A 184 6.09 0.75 16.07
CA ALA A 184 5.55 0.61 14.71
C ALA A 184 4.22 -0.16 14.64
N PHE A 185 3.88 -0.93 15.69
CA PHE A 185 2.66 -1.74 15.73
C PHE A 185 1.46 -0.95 16.25
N TYR A 186 1.66 0.22 16.89
CA TYR A 186 0.57 1.06 17.36
C TYR A 186 -0.39 1.53 16.23
N PRO A 187 0.10 2.15 15.13
CA PRO A 187 -0.78 2.47 14.00
C PRO A 187 -1.44 1.24 13.39
N MET A 188 -0.73 0.11 13.33
CA MET A 188 -1.31 -1.14 12.83
C MET A 188 -2.45 -1.62 13.74
N LEU A 189 -2.26 -1.56 15.07
CA LEU A 189 -3.32 -1.91 16.04
C LEU A 189 -4.58 -1.06 15.82
N GLN A 190 -4.41 0.25 15.65
CA GLN A 190 -5.53 1.17 15.39
C GLN A 190 -6.26 0.90 14.09
N LEU A 191 -5.52 0.59 13.03
CA LEU A 191 -6.06 0.42 11.69
C LEU A 191 -6.68 -0.96 11.46
N TYR A 192 -6.08 -2.02 12.01
CA TYR A 192 -6.45 -3.38 11.62
C TYR A 192 -7.45 -4.06 12.55
N VAL A 193 -7.37 -3.86 13.86
CA VAL A 193 -8.29 -4.53 14.81
C VAL A 193 -9.72 -4.05 14.60
N GLY A 194 -9.94 -2.73 14.51
CA GLY A 194 -11.26 -2.18 14.21
C GLY A 194 -11.79 -2.63 12.86
N ALA A 195 -10.92 -2.66 11.82
CA ALA A 195 -11.27 -3.14 10.48
C ALA A 195 -11.69 -4.61 10.51
N PHE A 196 -10.96 -5.46 11.23
CA PHE A 196 -11.29 -6.89 11.33
C PHE A 196 -12.62 -7.12 12.03
N LEU A 197 -12.88 -6.43 13.14
CA LEU A 197 -14.15 -6.53 13.85
C LEU A 197 -15.34 -6.06 12.99
N LEU A 198 -15.18 -4.96 12.25
CA LEU A 198 -16.19 -4.51 11.27
C LEU A 198 -16.41 -5.56 10.17
N TRP A 199 -15.34 -6.16 9.66
CA TRP A 199 -15.43 -7.18 8.62
C TRP A 199 -16.11 -8.46 9.11
N LEU A 200 -15.83 -8.89 10.33
CA LEU A 200 -16.57 -9.99 11.00
C LEU A 200 -18.06 -9.69 11.08
N GLY A 201 -18.42 -8.45 11.42
CA GLY A 201 -19.82 -8.02 11.42
C GLY A 201 -20.48 -8.13 10.04
N VAL A 202 -19.77 -7.73 8.97
CA VAL A 202 -20.25 -7.84 7.58
C VAL A 202 -20.44 -9.32 7.18
N LEU A 203 -19.45 -10.17 7.47
CA LEU A 203 -19.54 -11.61 7.17
C LEU A 203 -20.68 -12.27 7.94
N GLY A 204 -20.83 -11.96 9.24
CA GLY A 204 -21.92 -12.48 10.05
C GLY A 204 -23.29 -12.05 9.54
N ALA A 205 -23.46 -10.77 9.18
CA ALA A 205 -24.71 -10.26 8.61
C ALA A 205 -25.10 -10.91 7.27
N LYS A 206 -24.09 -11.32 6.48
CA LYS A 206 -24.29 -12.02 5.20
C LYS A 206 -24.40 -13.53 5.33
N GLY A 207 -24.15 -14.11 6.51
CA GLY A 207 -24.03 -15.55 6.71
C GLY A 207 -22.89 -16.17 5.89
N GLN A 208 -21.85 -15.38 5.55
CA GLN A 208 -20.75 -15.80 4.71
C GLN A 208 -19.58 -16.28 5.57
N MET A 209 -19.04 -17.45 5.24
CA MET A 209 -17.84 -18.00 5.87
C MET A 209 -16.65 -17.88 4.92
N PRO A 210 -15.43 -17.60 5.44
CA PRO A 210 -14.22 -17.61 4.62
C PRO A 210 -13.89 -19.02 4.12
N ASP A 211 -13.27 -19.10 2.96
CA ASP A 211 -12.73 -20.34 2.42
C ASP A 211 -11.47 -20.75 3.18
N TRP A 212 -11.60 -21.69 4.09
CA TRP A 212 -10.49 -22.18 4.92
C TRP A 212 -9.43 -22.96 4.14
N SER A 213 -9.72 -23.41 2.92
CA SER A 213 -8.73 -24.09 2.07
C SER A 213 -7.60 -23.15 1.65
N ALA A 214 -7.89 -21.85 1.54
CA ALA A 214 -6.92 -20.81 1.22
C ALA A 214 -6.15 -20.26 2.44
N ALA A 215 -6.47 -20.71 3.67
CA ALA A 215 -5.91 -20.17 4.91
C ALA A 215 -4.38 -20.22 4.95
N GLY A 216 -3.79 -21.37 4.63
CA GLY A 216 -2.33 -21.57 4.70
C GLY A 216 -1.55 -20.54 3.87
N PRO A 217 -1.72 -20.50 2.55
CA PRO A 217 -1.04 -19.52 1.69
C PRO A 217 -1.31 -18.08 2.09
N LEU A 218 -2.56 -17.73 2.42
CA LEU A 218 -2.92 -16.35 2.79
C LEU A 218 -2.29 -15.92 4.11
N VAL A 219 -2.34 -16.77 5.15
CA VAL A 219 -1.72 -16.44 6.45
C VAL A 219 -0.21 -16.34 6.32
N LEU A 220 0.45 -17.27 5.63
CA LEU A 220 1.90 -17.22 5.42
C LEU A 220 2.31 -15.94 4.68
N PHE A 221 1.65 -15.62 3.57
CA PHE A 221 1.96 -14.40 2.83
C PHE A 221 1.73 -13.15 3.67
N ASN A 222 0.55 -13.05 4.31
CA ASN A 222 0.21 -11.90 5.13
C ASN A 222 1.12 -11.74 6.36
N THR A 223 1.65 -12.83 6.92
CA THR A 223 2.60 -12.78 8.03
C THR A 223 3.99 -12.33 7.56
N PHE A 224 4.59 -13.03 6.62
CA PHE A 224 6.01 -12.87 6.32
C PHE A 224 6.30 -11.78 5.27
N ILE A 225 5.36 -11.51 4.38
CA ILE A 225 5.52 -10.49 3.35
C ILE A 225 4.74 -9.24 3.73
N GLY A 226 3.44 -9.38 3.91
CA GLY A 226 2.56 -8.24 4.11
C GLY A 226 2.79 -7.53 5.44
N PHE A 227 2.69 -8.24 6.56
CA PHE A 227 2.83 -7.66 7.90
C PHE A 227 4.23 -7.09 8.13
N VAL A 228 5.29 -7.82 7.76
CA VAL A 228 6.67 -7.35 7.87
C VAL A 228 6.89 -6.10 7.01
N GLY A 229 6.38 -6.09 5.77
CA GLY A 229 6.43 -4.91 4.90
C GLY A 229 5.76 -3.70 5.55
N TYR A 230 4.53 -3.85 6.04
CA TYR A 230 3.83 -2.75 6.72
C TYR A 230 4.49 -2.32 8.03
N ALA A 231 5.05 -3.24 8.81
CA ALA A 231 5.79 -2.89 10.03
C ALA A 231 7.00 -2.00 9.73
N MET A 232 7.78 -2.33 8.69
CA MET A 232 8.88 -1.49 8.21
C MET A 232 8.39 -0.12 7.72
N ARG A 233 7.26 -0.09 7.02
CA ARG A 233 6.64 1.14 6.52
C ARG A 233 6.19 2.05 7.66
N PHE A 234 5.45 1.53 8.63
CA PHE A 234 4.97 2.31 9.78
C PHE A 234 6.10 2.72 10.72
N TYR A 235 7.19 1.96 10.79
CA TYR A 235 8.41 2.38 11.46
C TYR A 235 9.01 3.63 10.80
N ALA A 236 9.09 3.66 9.48
CA ALA A 236 9.78 4.72 8.75
C ALA A 236 8.96 6.01 8.58
N ILE A 237 7.63 5.92 8.47
CA ILE A 237 6.75 7.07 8.21
C ILE A 237 6.97 8.23 9.17
N PRO A 238 6.97 8.07 10.51
CA PRO A 238 7.14 9.20 11.43
C PRO A 238 8.55 9.77 11.44
N LEU A 239 9.56 9.04 10.96
CA LEU A 239 10.98 9.37 11.07
C LEU A 239 11.53 10.11 9.84
N LEU A 240 10.83 10.07 8.70
CA LEU A 240 11.27 10.71 7.46
C LEU A 240 10.39 11.92 7.12
N PRO A 241 10.96 12.98 6.51
CA PRO A 241 10.15 14.01 5.86
C PRO A 241 9.24 13.37 4.81
N THR A 242 8.00 13.86 4.72
CA THR A 242 6.97 13.27 3.83
C THR A 242 7.43 13.22 2.37
N ALA A 243 8.09 14.27 1.88
CA ALA A 243 8.61 14.30 0.51
C ALA A 243 9.67 13.21 0.25
N VAL A 244 10.57 12.97 1.22
CA VAL A 244 11.59 11.91 1.12
C VAL A 244 10.94 10.54 1.12
N PHE A 245 10.04 10.26 2.08
CA PHE A 245 9.28 9.01 2.15
C PHE A 245 8.56 8.75 0.82
N SER A 246 7.84 9.75 0.30
CA SER A 246 7.06 9.66 -0.93
C SER A 246 7.91 9.34 -2.16
N ILE A 247 9.10 9.94 -2.30
CA ILE A 247 10.00 9.65 -3.41
C ILE A 247 10.58 8.23 -3.28
N LEU A 248 10.97 7.81 -2.07
CA LEU A 248 11.46 6.46 -1.82
C LEU A 248 10.40 5.38 -2.15
N SER A 249 9.14 5.69 -1.91
CA SER A 249 8.04 4.74 -2.16
C SER A 249 7.92 4.34 -3.64
N PHE A 250 8.36 5.15 -4.59
CA PHE A 250 8.33 4.78 -6.01
C PHE A 250 9.18 3.55 -6.36
N ILE A 251 10.09 3.10 -5.48
CA ILE A 251 10.83 1.85 -5.68
C ILE A 251 9.88 0.65 -5.81
N GLY A 252 8.69 0.72 -5.17
CA GLY A 252 7.69 -0.33 -5.28
C GLY A 252 7.21 -0.59 -6.70
N VAL A 253 7.16 0.44 -7.55
CA VAL A 253 6.84 0.26 -8.98
C VAL A 253 7.96 -0.51 -9.68
N VAL A 254 9.22 -0.13 -9.45
CA VAL A 254 10.38 -0.80 -10.06
C VAL A 254 10.46 -2.26 -9.64
N THR A 255 10.27 -2.52 -8.34
CA THR A 255 10.32 -3.89 -7.81
C THR A 255 9.14 -4.73 -8.26
N ALA A 256 7.95 -4.16 -8.47
CA ALA A 256 6.81 -4.87 -9.06
C ALA A 256 7.13 -5.43 -10.44
N TYR A 257 7.81 -4.65 -11.28
CA TYR A 257 8.32 -5.13 -12.58
C TYR A 257 9.39 -6.21 -12.42
N GLY A 258 10.30 -6.05 -11.45
CA GLY A 258 11.28 -7.08 -11.12
C GLY A 258 10.61 -8.41 -10.73
N TRP A 259 9.56 -8.37 -9.92
CA TRP A 259 8.78 -9.55 -9.55
C TRP A 259 8.03 -10.14 -10.74
N GLY A 260 7.44 -9.32 -11.62
CA GLY A 260 6.81 -9.77 -12.86
C GLY A 260 7.78 -10.53 -13.75
N ASN A 261 9.00 -10.01 -13.92
CA ASN A 261 10.06 -10.72 -14.66
C ASN A 261 10.42 -12.05 -13.99
N LEU A 262 10.64 -12.05 -12.68
CA LEU A 262 11.13 -13.23 -11.94
C LEU A 262 10.07 -14.34 -11.84
N PHE A 263 8.81 -14.00 -11.57
CA PHE A 263 7.76 -14.98 -11.30
C PHE A 263 6.86 -15.29 -12.50
N VAL A 264 6.79 -14.38 -13.47
CA VAL A 264 5.91 -14.50 -14.65
C VAL A 264 6.73 -14.64 -15.95
N GLY A 265 8.05 -14.38 -15.90
CA GLY A 265 8.93 -14.47 -17.07
C GLY A 265 8.79 -13.29 -18.04
N GLU A 266 8.28 -12.16 -17.57
CA GLU A 266 8.13 -10.95 -18.40
C GLU A 266 9.49 -10.31 -18.66
N VAL A 267 9.80 -10.03 -19.93
CA VAL A 267 11.04 -9.31 -20.30
C VAL A 267 10.73 -7.82 -20.36
N PRO A 268 11.41 -6.99 -19.54
CA PRO A 268 11.17 -5.54 -19.55
C PRO A 268 11.65 -4.92 -20.88
N SER A 269 10.88 -3.97 -21.41
CA SER A 269 11.27 -3.19 -22.57
C SER A 269 12.36 -2.16 -22.23
N LEU A 270 12.92 -1.55 -23.26
CA LEU A 270 13.84 -0.43 -23.07
C LEU A 270 13.17 0.74 -22.35
N GLU A 271 11.89 1.01 -22.62
CA GLU A 271 11.10 2.07 -21.96
C GLU A 271 10.97 1.77 -20.47
N ALA A 272 10.69 0.51 -20.06
CA ALA A 272 10.64 0.10 -18.66
C ALA A 272 12.00 0.23 -17.98
N CYS A 273 13.08 -0.18 -18.63
CA CYS A 273 14.43 -0.01 -18.09
C CYS A 273 14.77 1.46 -17.86
N LEU A 274 14.42 2.34 -18.79
CA LEU A 274 14.60 3.78 -18.64
C LEU A 274 13.75 4.33 -17.49
N GLY A 275 12.49 3.92 -17.39
CA GLY A 275 11.61 4.30 -16.26
C GLY A 275 12.18 3.89 -14.92
N ALA A 276 12.68 2.68 -14.78
CA ALA A 276 13.33 2.18 -13.58
C ALA A 276 14.60 2.97 -13.24
N LEU A 277 15.42 3.32 -14.24
CA LEU A 277 16.61 4.18 -14.06
C LEU A 277 16.25 5.59 -13.57
N LEU A 278 15.17 6.19 -14.09
CA LEU A 278 14.71 7.51 -13.66
C LEU A 278 14.24 7.48 -12.20
N ILE A 279 13.49 6.46 -11.80
CA ILE A 279 13.03 6.29 -10.42
C ILE A 279 14.23 6.07 -9.48
N THR A 280 15.14 5.16 -9.81
CA THR A 280 16.32 4.90 -8.97
C THR A 280 17.26 6.09 -8.88
N GLY A 281 17.43 6.82 -9.97
CA GLY A 281 18.18 8.10 -10.00
C GLY A 281 17.52 9.18 -9.13
N SER A 282 16.20 9.28 -9.16
CA SER A 282 15.41 10.18 -8.28
C SER A 282 15.60 9.83 -6.80
N ILE A 283 15.52 8.55 -6.45
CA ILE A 283 15.75 8.06 -5.08
C ILE A 283 17.16 8.41 -4.60
N ALA A 284 18.18 8.16 -5.43
CA ALA A 284 19.56 8.49 -5.10
C ALA A 284 19.75 10.01 -4.92
N GLY A 285 19.17 10.82 -5.79
CA GLY A 285 19.23 12.28 -5.73
C GLY A 285 18.59 12.85 -4.47
N VAL A 286 17.39 12.40 -4.10
CA VAL A 286 16.72 12.89 -2.89
C VAL A 286 17.49 12.50 -1.62
N GLN A 287 18.12 11.34 -1.59
CA GLN A 287 18.96 10.91 -0.46
C GLN A 287 20.23 11.74 -0.31
N TYR A 288 20.71 12.36 -1.40
CA TYR A 288 21.88 13.23 -1.36
C TYR A 288 21.56 14.61 -0.78
N ILE A 289 20.34 15.12 -0.97
CA ILE A 289 19.92 16.47 -0.54
C ILE A 289 19.10 16.48 0.76
N SER A 290 18.68 15.31 1.27
CA SER A 290 17.92 15.17 2.53
C SER A 290 18.85 15.09 3.73
#